data_6b1c13b7f55521f352b0ccec020b56d0
#
_entry.id   6b1c13b7f55521f352b0ccec020b56d0
#
_cell.length_a   1.000
_cell.length_b   1.000
_cell.length_c   1.000
_cell.angle_alpha   90.00
_cell.angle_beta   90.00
_cell.angle_gamma   90.00
#
_symmetry.space_group_name_H-M   'P 1'
#
loop_
_entity.id
_entity.type
_entity.pdbx_description
1 polymer ?
#
loop_
_entity_poly.entity_id
_entity_poly.type
_entity_poly.pdbx_seq_one_letter_code
_entity_poly.pdbx_strand_id
1 'polypeptide(L)'
;TIFFSYADLGFISSGLKYAAEYYIRGDRKNEIRTIGFTAFIMLSMFMLIALLFGIISIFPQILMPELEPDSENFYTARYLLILLSVSCPVIIGQRILNMIYSIRVEDYKLQRISAVGSILKILSVFFFFGSENYLLVPYFAFVQFINLSVVLMAAFQVRKYQYSFVEFLKAIRFDRIIFDKE
;
A
#
# COMPACT_ATOMS: atom_id res chain seq x y z
N THR A 1 -1.86 -9.85 -6.45
CA THR A 1 -0.70 -9.56 -5.55
C THR A 1 0.64 -9.70 -6.27
N ILE A 2 0.82 -10.68 -7.18
CA ILE A 2 2.09 -10.88 -7.91
C ILE A 2 2.43 -9.66 -8.78
N PHE A 3 1.46 -9.10 -9.49
CA PHE A 3 1.65 -7.91 -10.33
C PHE A 3 2.23 -6.72 -9.55
N PHE A 4 1.73 -6.45 -8.35
CA PHE A 4 2.24 -5.37 -7.50
C PHE A 4 3.66 -5.60 -6.96
N SER A 5 4.13 -6.85 -6.94
CA SER A 5 5.51 -7.15 -6.52
C SER A 5 6.54 -6.82 -7.60
N TYR A 6 6.12 -6.80 -8.87
CA TYR A 6 6.97 -6.39 -9.99
C TYR A 6 6.77 -4.93 -10.40
N ALA A 7 5.70 -4.29 -9.92
CA ALA A 7 5.37 -2.91 -10.29
C ALA A 7 6.33 -1.86 -9.70
N ASP A 8 7.14 -2.23 -8.70
CA ASP A 8 8.09 -1.31 -8.07
C ASP A 8 9.41 -1.17 -8.82
N LEU A 9 9.60 -1.94 -9.92
CA LEU A 9 10.78 -1.89 -10.79
C LEU A 9 12.13 -1.91 -10.04
N GLY A 10 12.15 -2.45 -8.82
CA GLY A 10 13.35 -2.51 -7.98
C GLY A 10 13.63 -1.26 -7.14
N PHE A 11 12.85 -0.19 -7.26
CA PHE A 11 13.06 1.05 -6.48
C PHE A 11 13.00 0.83 -4.97
N ILE A 12 12.12 -0.07 -4.48
CA ILE A 12 12.07 -0.39 -3.04
C ILE A 12 13.37 -1.05 -2.59
N SER A 13 13.88 -2.01 -3.37
CA SER A 13 15.12 -2.75 -3.02
C SER A 13 16.34 -1.83 -3.03
N SER A 14 16.43 -0.96 -4.03
CA SER A 14 17.47 0.05 -4.17
C SER A 14 17.39 1.08 -3.04
N GLY A 15 16.22 1.65 -2.82
CA GLY A 15 15.97 2.61 -1.74
C GLY A 15 16.25 2.00 -0.36
N LEU A 16 15.89 0.73 -0.13
CA LEU A 16 16.19 0.02 1.11
C LEU A 16 17.70 -0.08 1.33
N LYS A 17 18.47 -0.47 0.30
CA LYS A 17 19.91 -0.58 0.36
C LYS A 17 20.57 0.74 0.75
N TYR A 18 20.28 1.81 0.03
CA TYR A 18 20.90 3.11 0.30
C TYR A 18 20.45 3.72 1.63
N ALA A 19 19.18 3.58 1.98
CA ALA A 19 18.68 4.07 3.28
C ALA A 19 19.32 3.30 4.45
N ALA A 20 19.55 1.99 4.32
CA ALA A 20 20.25 1.19 5.31
C ALA A 20 21.72 1.62 5.45
N GLU A 21 22.43 1.92 4.35
CA GLU A 21 23.79 2.46 4.40
C GLU A 21 23.85 3.79 5.16
N TYR A 22 22.93 4.73 4.88
CA TYR A 22 22.86 6.00 5.59
C TYR A 22 22.51 5.81 7.07
N TYR A 23 21.62 4.88 7.39
CA TYR A 23 21.29 4.52 8.78
C TYR A 23 22.51 4.03 9.55
N ILE A 24 23.31 3.12 8.99
CA ILE A 24 24.55 2.59 9.61
C ILE A 24 25.57 3.72 9.83
N ARG A 25 25.66 4.68 8.89
CA ARG A 25 26.57 5.84 9.00
C ARG A 25 26.05 6.91 9.97
N GLY A 26 24.85 6.76 10.51
CA GLY A 26 24.22 7.78 11.35
C GLY A 26 23.73 9.02 10.59
N ASP A 27 23.73 8.99 9.27
CA ASP A 27 23.31 10.11 8.42
C ASP A 27 21.77 10.11 8.25
N ARG A 28 21.12 10.56 9.29
CA ARG A 28 19.67 10.63 9.40
C ARG A 28 19.00 11.43 8.30
N LYS A 29 19.64 12.52 7.88
CA LYS A 29 19.10 13.41 6.87
C LYS A 29 19.00 12.72 5.51
N ASN A 30 20.06 12.04 5.08
CA ASN A 30 20.06 11.32 3.82
C ASN A 30 19.24 10.03 3.89
N GLU A 31 19.15 9.36 5.03
CA GLU A 31 18.22 8.25 5.26
C GLU A 31 16.77 8.67 4.95
N ILE A 32 16.26 9.74 5.63
CA ILE A 32 14.89 10.23 5.43
C ILE A 32 14.68 10.70 3.99
N ARG A 33 15.67 11.34 3.39
CA ARG A 33 15.62 11.81 2.00
C ARG A 33 15.48 10.66 1.01
N THR A 34 16.22 9.57 1.19
CA THR A 34 16.13 8.36 0.36
C THR A 34 14.77 7.69 0.52
N ILE A 35 14.30 7.47 1.75
CA ILE A 35 12.96 6.91 1.99
C ILE A 35 11.87 7.80 1.35
N GLY A 36 12.01 9.11 1.48
CA GLY A 36 11.06 10.07 0.90
C GLY A 36 11.04 10.04 -0.63
N PHE A 37 12.20 9.92 -1.26
CA PHE A 37 12.31 9.77 -2.72
C PHE A 37 11.66 8.47 -3.20
N THR A 38 11.99 7.33 -2.58
CA THR A 38 11.37 6.03 -2.89
C THR A 38 9.84 6.11 -2.71
N ALA A 39 9.37 6.77 -1.65
CA ALA A 39 7.94 7.01 -1.43
C ALA A 39 7.32 7.86 -2.54
N PHE A 40 8.02 8.88 -3.05
CA PHE A 40 7.56 9.72 -4.15
C PHE A 40 7.38 8.92 -5.43
N ILE A 41 8.36 8.09 -5.80
CA ILE A 41 8.27 7.23 -6.99
C ILE A 41 7.10 6.26 -6.86
N MET A 42 6.98 5.59 -5.71
CA MET A 42 5.88 4.66 -5.44
C MET A 42 4.51 5.36 -5.50
N LEU A 43 4.39 6.54 -4.89
CA LEU A 43 3.17 7.34 -4.95
C LEU A 43 2.79 7.68 -6.39
N SER A 44 3.75 8.13 -7.19
CA SER A 44 3.51 8.49 -8.60
C SER A 44 3.02 7.30 -9.41
N MET A 45 3.67 6.15 -9.29
CA MET A 45 3.29 4.92 -10.01
C MET A 45 1.90 4.41 -9.60
N PHE A 46 1.67 4.29 -8.29
CA PHE A 46 0.40 3.76 -7.80
C PHE A 46 -0.76 4.73 -7.97
N MET A 47 -0.50 6.04 -7.99
CA MET A 47 -1.51 7.04 -8.30
C MET A 47 -2.00 6.91 -9.76
N LEU A 48 -1.08 6.64 -10.70
CA LEU A 48 -1.46 6.34 -12.09
C LEU A 48 -2.33 5.08 -12.17
N ILE A 49 -1.97 4.02 -11.45
CA ILE A 49 -2.75 2.77 -11.38
C ILE A 49 -4.13 3.04 -10.74
N ALA A 50 -4.19 3.82 -9.66
CA ALA A 50 -5.44 4.18 -8.99
C ALA A 50 -6.36 4.97 -9.92
N LEU A 51 -5.80 5.92 -10.68
CA LEU A 51 -6.54 6.69 -11.68
C LEU A 51 -7.09 5.80 -12.81
N LEU A 52 -6.28 4.85 -13.30
CA LEU A 52 -6.73 3.89 -14.30
C LEU A 52 -7.91 3.06 -13.80
N PHE A 53 -7.82 2.46 -12.60
CA PHE A 53 -8.93 1.72 -12.03
C PHE A 53 -10.15 2.61 -11.73
N GLY A 54 -9.92 3.86 -11.30
CA GLY A 54 -10.99 4.84 -11.11
C GLY A 54 -11.74 5.14 -12.41
N ILE A 55 -11.02 5.34 -13.52
CA ILE A 55 -11.62 5.58 -14.84
C ILE A 55 -12.37 4.32 -15.32
N ILE A 56 -11.73 3.14 -15.22
CA ILE A 56 -12.35 1.88 -15.64
C ILE A 56 -13.60 1.57 -14.79
N SER A 57 -13.67 2.01 -13.53
CA SER A 57 -14.86 1.83 -12.69
C SER A 57 -16.10 2.55 -13.21
N ILE A 58 -15.92 3.59 -14.04
CA ILE A 58 -17.04 4.28 -14.70
C ILE A 58 -17.63 3.40 -15.82
N PHE A 59 -16.75 2.65 -16.51
CA PHE A 59 -17.11 1.75 -17.63
C PHE A 59 -16.51 0.36 -17.38
N PRO A 60 -17.07 -0.45 -16.45
CA PRO A 60 -16.53 -1.78 -16.13
C PRO A 60 -16.50 -2.74 -17.32
N GLN A 61 -17.34 -2.47 -18.34
CA GLN A 61 -17.43 -3.23 -19.59
C GLN A 61 -16.13 -3.23 -20.40
N ILE A 62 -15.20 -2.27 -20.16
CA ILE A 62 -13.88 -2.26 -20.79
C ILE A 62 -13.08 -3.52 -20.41
N LEU A 63 -13.21 -3.98 -19.16
CA LEU A 63 -12.55 -5.20 -18.65
C LEU A 63 -13.42 -6.45 -18.81
N MET A 64 -14.74 -6.28 -18.77
CA MET A 64 -15.72 -7.36 -18.78
C MET A 64 -16.83 -7.04 -19.77
N PRO A 65 -16.61 -7.28 -21.08
CA PRO A 65 -17.57 -6.93 -22.13
C PRO A 65 -18.94 -7.63 -22.01
N GLU A 66 -18.97 -8.75 -21.29
CA GLU A 66 -20.18 -9.55 -21.05
C GLU A 66 -21.12 -8.99 -19.99
N LEU A 67 -20.70 -7.90 -19.28
CA LEU A 67 -21.53 -7.28 -18.25
C LEU A 67 -22.65 -6.46 -18.89
N GLU A 68 -23.88 -6.86 -18.63
CA GLU A 68 -25.04 -6.06 -19.01
C GLU A 68 -25.09 -4.77 -18.19
N PRO A 69 -25.34 -3.59 -18.84
CA PRO A 69 -25.54 -2.34 -18.15
C PRO A 69 -26.65 -2.49 -17.11
N ASP A 70 -26.48 -1.83 -15.95
CA ASP A 70 -27.45 -1.80 -14.85
C ASP A 70 -27.79 -3.16 -14.20
N SER A 71 -27.02 -4.21 -14.49
CA SER A 71 -27.12 -5.49 -13.77
C SER A 71 -26.50 -5.40 -12.38
N GLU A 72 -26.89 -6.29 -11.47
CA GLU A 72 -26.28 -6.40 -10.12
C GLU A 72 -24.78 -6.67 -10.22
N ASN A 73 -24.38 -7.50 -11.18
CA ASN A 73 -22.96 -7.79 -11.44
C ASN A 73 -22.19 -6.56 -11.92
N PHE A 74 -22.82 -5.66 -12.67
CA PHE A 74 -22.21 -4.40 -13.11
C PHE A 74 -21.89 -3.49 -11.91
N TYR A 75 -22.83 -3.32 -11.00
CA TYR A 75 -22.60 -2.53 -9.79
C TYR A 75 -21.55 -3.17 -8.88
N THR A 76 -21.59 -4.48 -8.72
CA THR A 76 -20.59 -5.22 -7.96
C THR A 76 -19.18 -5.01 -8.53
N ALA A 77 -18.99 -5.16 -9.85
CA ALA A 77 -17.71 -4.92 -10.52
C ALA A 77 -17.24 -3.47 -10.34
N ARG A 78 -18.13 -2.50 -10.50
CA ARG A 78 -17.85 -1.08 -10.28
C ARG A 78 -17.35 -0.79 -8.87
N TYR A 79 -18.05 -1.28 -7.83
CA TYR A 79 -17.66 -1.07 -6.45
C TYR A 79 -16.33 -1.75 -6.12
N LEU A 80 -16.05 -2.93 -6.66
CA LEU A 80 -14.77 -3.61 -6.48
C LEU A 80 -13.62 -2.84 -7.12
N LEU A 81 -13.81 -2.25 -8.30
CA LEU A 81 -12.80 -1.40 -8.96
C LEU A 81 -12.53 -0.11 -8.18
N ILE A 82 -13.58 0.51 -7.62
CA ILE A 82 -13.42 1.67 -6.73
C ILE A 82 -12.63 1.29 -5.48
N LEU A 83 -12.98 0.18 -4.83
CA LEU A 83 -12.26 -0.32 -3.66
C LEU A 83 -10.78 -0.62 -3.98
N LEU A 84 -10.50 -1.17 -5.16
CA LEU A 84 -9.13 -1.42 -5.62
C LEU A 84 -8.37 -0.11 -5.82
N SER A 85 -8.97 0.89 -6.43
CA SER A 85 -8.40 2.23 -6.58
C SER A 85 -8.06 2.86 -5.22
N VAL A 86 -9.02 2.86 -4.29
CA VAL A 86 -8.85 3.41 -2.93
C VAL A 86 -7.83 2.60 -2.10
N SER A 87 -7.59 1.33 -2.43
CA SER A 87 -6.58 0.51 -1.73
C SER A 87 -5.13 0.87 -2.07
N CYS A 88 -4.87 1.52 -3.21
CA CYS A 88 -3.52 1.88 -3.64
C CYS A 88 -2.73 2.68 -2.58
N PRO A 89 -3.25 3.76 -1.98
CA PRO A 89 -2.54 4.49 -0.91
C PRO A 89 -2.21 3.63 0.30
N VAL A 90 -3.08 2.68 0.65
CA VAL A 90 -2.86 1.75 1.78
C VAL A 90 -1.70 0.80 1.48
N ILE A 91 -1.63 0.29 0.24
CA ILE A 91 -0.54 -0.57 -0.22
C ILE A 91 0.79 0.18 -0.18
N ILE A 92 0.83 1.44 -0.64
CA ILE A 92 2.03 2.27 -0.58
C ILE A 92 2.48 2.45 0.88
N GLY A 93 1.54 2.80 1.77
CA GLY A 93 1.82 2.94 3.20
C GLY A 93 2.45 1.67 3.79
N GLN A 94 1.92 0.49 3.46
CA GLN A 94 2.49 -0.79 3.87
C GLN A 94 3.92 -0.99 3.35
N ARG A 95 4.18 -0.68 2.06
CA ARG A 95 5.52 -0.82 1.45
C ARG A 95 6.55 0.08 2.10
N ILE A 96 6.20 1.35 2.34
CA ILE A 96 7.09 2.31 3.00
C ILE A 96 7.37 1.88 4.45
N LEU A 97 6.36 1.43 5.18
CA LEU A 97 6.53 0.92 6.55
C LEU A 97 7.42 -0.32 6.58
N ASN A 98 7.22 -1.28 5.66
CA ASN A 98 8.11 -2.43 5.50
C ASN A 98 9.57 -1.96 5.35
N MET A 99 9.85 -1.02 4.44
CA MET A 99 11.18 -0.47 4.24
C MET A 99 11.76 0.12 5.53
N ILE A 100 10.99 0.93 6.27
CA ILE A 100 11.44 1.55 7.52
C ILE A 100 11.77 0.50 8.60
N TYR A 101 10.95 -0.54 8.73
CA TYR A 101 11.21 -1.61 9.70
C TYR A 101 12.38 -2.49 9.28
N SER A 102 12.55 -2.78 7.98
CA SER A 102 13.66 -3.57 7.45
C SER A 102 15.01 -2.88 7.63
N ILE A 103 15.09 -1.56 7.43
CA ILE A 103 16.32 -0.77 7.70
C ILE A 103 16.81 -0.98 9.14
N ARG A 104 15.89 -1.21 10.09
CA ARG A 104 16.18 -1.39 11.53
C ARG A 104 16.25 -2.84 11.97
N VAL A 105 16.06 -3.78 11.02
CA VAL A 105 16.00 -5.23 11.34
C VAL A 105 14.89 -5.54 12.37
N GLU A 106 13.80 -4.79 12.33
CA GLU A 106 12.65 -4.92 13.25
C GLU A 106 11.36 -5.38 12.54
N ASP A 107 11.49 -6.05 11.39
CA ASP A 107 10.38 -6.58 10.59
C ASP A 107 9.39 -7.40 11.40
N TYR A 108 9.87 -8.08 12.46
CA TYR A 108 9.04 -8.88 13.35
C TYR A 108 7.91 -8.08 14.01
N LYS A 109 8.11 -6.78 14.27
CA LYS A 109 7.06 -5.92 14.86
C LYS A 109 5.92 -5.71 13.87
N LEU A 110 6.25 -5.42 12.62
CA LEU A 110 5.25 -5.25 11.56
C LEU A 110 4.56 -6.58 11.25
N GLN A 111 5.31 -7.69 11.21
CA GLN A 111 4.75 -9.01 10.98
C GLN A 111 3.75 -9.42 12.05
N ARG A 112 3.99 -9.10 13.33
CA ARG A 112 3.03 -9.36 14.41
C ARG A 112 1.71 -8.62 14.19
N ILE A 113 1.75 -7.32 13.85
CA ILE A 113 0.54 -6.54 13.58
C ILE A 113 -0.19 -7.12 12.36
N SER A 114 0.55 -7.44 11.30
CA SER A 114 0.01 -8.02 10.08
C SER A 114 -0.59 -9.41 10.29
N ALA A 115 -0.01 -10.23 11.17
CA ALA A 115 -0.54 -11.54 11.52
C ALA A 115 -1.92 -11.43 12.18
N VAL A 116 -2.09 -10.51 13.13
CA VAL A 116 -3.40 -10.23 13.74
C VAL A 116 -4.41 -9.79 12.68
N GLY A 117 -4.01 -8.88 11.79
CA GLY A 117 -4.86 -8.46 10.67
C GLY A 117 -5.25 -9.63 9.77
N SER A 118 -4.33 -10.56 9.49
CA SER A 118 -4.59 -11.74 8.67
C SER A 118 -5.58 -12.71 9.34
N ILE A 119 -5.47 -12.93 10.64
CA ILE A 119 -6.43 -13.74 11.40
C ILE A 119 -7.83 -13.12 11.31
N LEU A 120 -7.95 -11.81 11.51
CA LEU A 120 -9.24 -11.12 11.39
C LEU A 120 -9.85 -11.24 9.98
N LYS A 121 -9.03 -11.18 8.93
CA LYS A 121 -9.49 -11.40 7.54
C LYS A 121 -9.99 -12.82 7.33
N ILE A 122 -9.31 -13.83 7.87
CA ILE A 122 -9.74 -15.24 7.77
C ILE A 122 -11.07 -15.43 8.50
N LEU A 123 -11.19 -14.90 9.72
CA LEU A 123 -12.44 -14.99 10.50
C LEU A 123 -13.60 -14.28 9.79
N SER A 124 -13.33 -13.15 9.13
CA SER A 124 -14.36 -12.40 8.41
C SER A 124 -14.94 -13.18 7.22
N VAL A 125 -14.19 -14.11 6.61
CA VAL A 125 -14.71 -14.98 5.53
C VAL A 125 -15.94 -15.76 6.03
N PHE A 126 -15.86 -16.34 7.22
CA PHE A 126 -16.99 -17.11 7.77
C PHE A 126 -18.21 -16.22 8.03
N PHE A 127 -18.00 -14.96 8.38
CA PHE A 127 -19.08 -14.01 8.62
C PHE A 127 -19.77 -13.55 7.33
N PHE A 128 -18.97 -13.19 6.30
CA PHE A 128 -19.51 -12.63 5.06
C PHE A 128 -19.96 -13.68 4.04
N PHE A 129 -19.44 -14.92 4.12
CA PHE A 129 -19.76 -16.01 3.19
C PHE A 129 -20.42 -17.22 3.86
N GLY A 130 -20.64 -17.17 5.19
CA GLY A 130 -21.30 -18.25 5.93
C GLY A 130 -22.82 -18.30 5.78
N SER A 131 -23.45 -17.28 5.17
CA SER A 131 -24.87 -17.22 4.85
C SER A 131 -25.11 -17.46 3.37
N GLU A 132 -26.36 -17.76 2.99
CA GLU A 132 -26.73 -17.98 1.59
C GLU A 132 -26.51 -16.76 0.69
N ASN A 133 -26.45 -15.57 1.28
CA ASN A 133 -26.16 -14.32 0.56
C ASN A 133 -24.65 -14.00 0.63
N TYR A 134 -23.96 -14.09 -0.51
CA TYR A 134 -22.55 -13.77 -0.63
C TYR A 134 -22.32 -12.25 -0.64
N LEU A 135 -21.86 -11.70 0.46
CA LEU A 135 -21.60 -10.26 0.63
C LEU A 135 -20.17 -9.90 0.16
N LEU A 136 -19.94 -10.00 -1.16
CA LEU A 136 -18.61 -9.82 -1.75
C LEU A 136 -18.04 -8.42 -1.52
N VAL A 137 -18.79 -7.37 -1.87
CA VAL A 137 -18.34 -5.97 -1.74
C VAL A 137 -18.10 -5.57 -0.28
N PRO A 138 -19.00 -5.85 0.68
CA PRO A 138 -18.76 -5.60 2.10
C PRO A 138 -17.54 -6.34 2.64
N TYR A 139 -17.29 -7.58 2.21
CA TYR A 139 -16.09 -8.33 2.59
C TYR A 139 -14.80 -7.61 2.15
N PHE A 140 -14.70 -7.21 0.88
CA PHE A 140 -13.53 -6.50 0.40
C PHE A 140 -13.36 -5.13 1.06
N ALA A 141 -14.44 -4.41 1.34
CA ALA A 141 -14.40 -3.16 2.09
C ALA A 141 -13.84 -3.39 3.52
N PHE A 142 -14.29 -4.45 4.19
CA PHE A 142 -13.81 -4.82 5.51
C PHE A 142 -12.32 -5.20 5.50
N VAL A 143 -11.87 -5.97 4.49
CA VAL A 143 -10.46 -6.30 4.29
C VAL A 143 -9.61 -5.04 4.13
N GLN A 144 -10.09 -4.04 3.37
CA GLN A 144 -9.37 -2.76 3.23
C GLN A 144 -9.34 -1.96 4.53
N PHE A 145 -10.41 -1.99 5.30
CA PHE A 145 -10.44 -1.38 6.63
C PHE A 145 -9.40 -2.01 7.57
N ILE A 146 -9.27 -3.35 7.58
CA ILE A 146 -8.22 -4.04 8.34
C ILE A 146 -6.83 -3.62 7.85
N ASN A 147 -6.59 -3.59 6.53
CA ASN A 147 -5.31 -3.18 5.96
C ASN A 147 -4.94 -1.74 6.39
N LEU A 148 -5.90 -0.82 6.32
CA LEU A 148 -5.71 0.55 6.78
C LEU A 148 -5.38 0.60 8.29
N SER A 149 -6.09 -0.17 9.11
CA SER A 149 -5.83 -0.26 10.54
C SER A 149 -4.41 -0.77 10.84
N VAL A 150 -3.94 -1.80 10.12
CA VAL A 150 -2.57 -2.31 10.22
C VAL A 150 -1.55 -1.22 9.88
N VAL A 151 -1.77 -0.46 8.79
CA VAL A 151 -0.90 0.65 8.39
C VAL A 151 -0.87 1.75 9.46
N LEU A 152 -2.02 2.15 9.99
CA LEU A 152 -2.10 3.18 11.01
C LEU A 152 -1.41 2.76 12.31
N MET A 153 -1.62 1.52 12.78
CA MET A 153 -0.96 0.99 13.97
C MET A 153 0.57 0.92 13.79
N ALA A 154 1.02 0.44 12.64
CA ALA A 154 2.45 0.38 12.33
C ALA A 154 3.05 1.79 12.21
N ALA A 155 2.38 2.73 11.55
CA ALA A 155 2.81 4.12 11.44
C ALA A 155 2.89 4.82 12.80
N PHE A 156 1.96 4.51 13.71
CA PHE A 156 2.01 5.02 15.08
C PHE A 156 3.24 4.52 15.85
N GLN A 157 3.61 3.25 15.67
CA GLN A 157 4.82 2.71 16.29
C GLN A 157 6.11 3.31 15.73
N VAL A 158 6.14 3.66 14.44
CA VAL A 158 7.29 4.30 13.77
C VAL A 158 7.66 5.65 14.40
N ARG A 159 6.72 6.35 15.03
CA ARG A 159 7.00 7.59 15.77
C ARG A 159 8.06 7.41 16.85
N LYS A 160 8.20 6.21 17.43
CA LYS A 160 9.24 5.90 18.41
C LYS A 160 10.66 6.02 17.85
N TYR A 161 10.81 5.96 16.51
CA TYR A 161 12.10 6.10 15.82
C TYR A 161 12.45 7.55 15.49
N GLN A 162 11.76 8.51 16.11
CA GLN A 162 11.98 9.94 15.92
C GLN A 162 11.78 10.41 14.46
N TYR A 163 10.94 9.72 13.68
CA TYR A 163 10.50 10.24 12.39
C TYR A 163 9.47 11.34 12.64
N SER A 164 9.85 12.58 12.32
CA SER A 164 8.87 13.66 12.24
C SER A 164 8.02 13.47 10.99
N PHE A 165 6.71 13.37 11.16
CA PHE A 165 5.77 13.24 10.03
C PHE A 165 5.92 14.42 9.05
N VAL A 166 6.20 15.62 9.56
CA VAL A 166 6.40 16.83 8.76
C VAL A 166 7.68 16.74 7.92
N GLU A 167 8.78 16.25 8.52
CA GLU A 167 10.04 16.05 7.79
C GLU A 167 9.90 14.99 6.70
N PHE A 168 9.20 13.91 7.01
CA PHE A 168 8.92 12.85 6.06
C PHE A 168 8.08 13.36 4.88
N LEU A 169 6.98 14.10 5.13
CA LEU A 169 6.18 14.70 4.07
C LEU A 169 6.98 15.67 3.19
N LYS A 170 7.88 16.45 3.79
CA LYS A 170 8.78 17.36 3.03
C LYS A 170 9.83 16.60 2.21
N ALA A 171 10.17 15.39 2.62
CA ALA A 171 11.12 14.52 1.91
C ALA A 171 10.47 13.80 0.71
N ILE A 172 9.14 13.71 0.65
CA ILE A 172 8.40 13.14 -0.49
C ILE A 172 8.48 14.12 -1.65
N ARG A 173 9.57 14.05 -2.41
CA ARG A 173 9.79 14.87 -3.59
C ARG A 173 10.75 14.17 -4.54
N PHE A 174 10.71 14.57 -5.81
CA PHE A 174 11.72 14.12 -6.77
C PHE A 174 13.10 14.66 -6.38
N ASP A 175 14.08 13.78 -6.38
CA ASP A 175 15.46 14.10 -6.04
C ASP A 175 16.41 13.48 -7.06
N ARG A 176 16.95 14.35 -7.95
CA ARG A 176 17.83 13.94 -9.04
C ARG A 176 19.12 13.26 -8.55
N ILE A 177 19.65 13.72 -7.42
CA ILE A 177 20.92 13.16 -6.89
C ILE A 177 20.73 11.72 -6.41
N ILE A 178 19.54 11.41 -5.87
CA ILE A 178 19.21 10.04 -5.44
C ILE A 178 18.84 9.21 -6.67
N PHE A 179 18.06 9.76 -7.60
CA PHE A 179 17.67 9.09 -8.84
C PHE A 179 18.87 8.57 -9.64
N ASP A 180 19.94 9.36 -9.75
CA ASP A 180 21.17 8.95 -10.46
C ASP A 180 21.97 7.85 -9.72
N LYS A 181 21.63 7.55 -8.47
CA LYS A 181 22.24 6.49 -7.64
C LYS A 181 21.43 5.20 -7.57
N GLU A 182 20.10 5.31 -7.63
CA GLU A 182 19.16 4.18 -7.63
C GLU A 182 18.95 3.60 -9.03
#